data_017ef6a7d24a7e6c83e1337f6beb6b10
#
_entry.id   017ef6a7d24a7e6c83e1337f6beb6b10
#
_cell.length_a   1.000
_cell.length_b   1.000
_cell.length_c   1.000
_cell.angle_alpha   90.00
_cell.angle_beta   90.00
_cell.angle_gamma   90.00
#
_symmetry.space_group_name_H-M   'P 1'
#
loop_
_entity.id
_entity.type
_entity.pdbx_description
1 polymer ?
#
loop_
_entity_poly.entity_id
_entity_poly.type
_entity_poly.pdbx_seq_one_letter_code
_entity_poly.pdbx_strand_id
1 'polypeptide(L)' 'MNKREAAIISAYAGFLIGDFLELQKYVEQIMNRPVHTIEFANEDFVKLLKEKSKKDFINIKVK' A
#
# COMPACT_ATOMS: atom_id res chain seq x y z
N MET A 1 9.20 -1.85 -13.36
CA MET A 1 8.10 -1.79 -12.36
C MET A 1 7.30 -0.52 -12.60
N ASN A 2 5.98 -0.63 -12.68
CA ASN A 2 5.14 0.57 -12.85
C ASN A 2 4.81 1.20 -11.49
N LYS A 3 4.18 2.38 -11.51
CA LYS A 3 3.87 3.12 -10.28
C LYS A 3 2.92 2.35 -9.36
N ARG A 4 1.95 1.63 -9.93
CA ARG A 4 1.01 0.85 -9.13
C ARG A 4 1.71 -0.30 -8.42
N GLU A 5 2.60 -0.99 -9.11
CA GLU A 5 3.36 -2.08 -8.50
C GLU A 5 4.25 -1.58 -7.36
N ALA A 6 4.90 -0.43 -7.56
CA ALA A 6 5.70 0.18 -6.50
C ALA A 6 4.84 0.54 -5.29
N ALA A 7 3.63 1.04 -5.52
CA ALA A 7 2.70 1.37 -4.43
C ALA A 7 2.26 0.11 -3.67
N ILE A 8 1.96 -0.97 -4.38
CA ILE A 8 1.57 -2.24 -3.76
C ILE A 8 2.69 -2.79 -2.90
N ILE A 9 3.91 -2.78 -3.43
CA ILE A 9 5.08 -3.27 -2.70
C ILE A 9 5.34 -2.40 -1.47
N SER A 10 5.22 -1.09 -1.61
CA SER A 10 5.38 -0.16 -0.48
C SER A 10 4.37 -0.45 0.63
N ALA A 11 3.12 -0.67 0.26
CA ALA A 11 2.07 -0.96 1.23
C ALA A 11 2.32 -2.27 1.96
N TYR A 12 2.74 -3.29 1.25
CA TYR A 12 2.98 -4.61 1.84
C TYR A 12 4.27 -4.65 2.65
N ALA A 13 5.34 -4.08 2.13
CA ALA A 13 6.66 -4.13 2.76
C ALA A 13 6.80 -3.18 3.95
N GLY A 14 5.99 -2.13 4.00
CA GLY A 14 6.03 -1.18 5.11
C GLY A 14 7.06 -0.07 4.96
N PHE A 15 7.66 0.08 3.78
CA PHE A 15 8.54 1.22 3.50
C PHE A 15 8.27 1.74 2.08
N LEU A 16 8.52 3.02 1.89
CA LEU A 16 8.17 3.69 0.63
C LEU A 16 9.13 3.33 -0.51
N ILE A 17 8.55 2.91 -1.62
CA ILE A 17 9.27 2.72 -2.88
C ILE A 17 8.54 3.57 -3.90
N GLY A 18 9.23 4.54 -4.49
CA GLY A 18 8.64 5.41 -5.49
C GLY A 18 7.89 6.59 -4.89
N ASP A 19 6.80 6.99 -5.55
CA ASP A 19 6.06 8.19 -5.21
C ASP A 19 5.06 7.96 -4.09
N PHE A 20 5.13 8.77 -3.04
CA PHE A 20 4.19 8.68 -1.91
C PHE A 20 2.75 8.92 -2.33
N LEU A 21 2.52 9.85 -3.29
CA LEU A 21 1.16 10.13 -3.75
C LEU A 21 0.53 8.91 -4.42
N GLU A 22 1.32 8.13 -5.13
CA GLU A 22 0.82 6.89 -5.74
C GLU A 22 0.49 5.86 -4.67
N LEU A 23 1.32 5.77 -3.63
CA LEU A 23 1.03 4.90 -2.49
C LEU A 23 -0.28 5.31 -1.81
N GLN A 24 -0.46 6.61 -1.58
CA GLN A 24 -1.66 7.13 -0.94
C GLN A 24 -2.91 6.80 -1.76
N LYS A 25 -2.86 7.01 -3.06
CA LYS A 25 -3.98 6.68 -3.95
C LYS A 25 -4.34 5.20 -3.89
N TYR A 26 -3.33 4.34 -3.93
CA TYR A 26 -3.56 2.91 -3.85
C TYR A 26 -4.21 2.51 -2.52
N VAL A 27 -3.67 3.04 -1.42
CA VAL A 27 -4.19 2.75 -0.09
C VAL A 27 -5.65 3.22 0.05
N GLU A 28 -5.97 4.39 -0.48
CA GLU A 28 -7.35 4.89 -0.46
C GLU A 28 -8.29 3.98 -1.24
N GLN A 29 -7.81 3.41 -2.34
CA GLN A 29 -8.61 2.46 -3.12
C GLN A 29 -8.93 1.19 -2.33
N ILE A 30 -7.94 0.59 -1.70
CA ILE A 30 -8.15 -0.67 -0.99
C ILE A 30 -8.88 -0.47 0.34
N MET A 31 -8.75 0.69 0.97
CA MET A 31 -9.46 1.01 2.20
C MET A 31 -10.86 1.56 1.95
N ASN A 32 -11.11 2.00 0.72
CA ASN A 32 -12.39 2.57 0.29
C ASN A 32 -12.77 3.79 1.12
N ARG A 33 -11.78 4.62 1.46
CA ARG A 33 -11.99 5.88 2.19
C ARG A 33 -10.76 6.77 2.05
N PRO A 34 -10.91 8.10 2.30
CA PRO A 34 -9.74 8.98 2.34
C PRO A 34 -8.79 8.55 3.48
N VAL A 35 -7.49 8.63 3.21
CA VAL A 35 -6.46 8.25 4.16
C VAL A 35 -5.52 9.43 4.37
N HIS A 36 -5.29 9.79 5.64
CA HIS A 36 -4.37 10.85 6.00
C HIS A 36 -2.97 10.31 6.24
N THR A 37 -1.97 11.13 5.96
CA THR A 37 -0.56 10.75 6.13
C THR A 37 -0.27 10.23 7.53
N ILE A 38 -0.89 10.82 8.55
CA ILE A 38 -0.65 10.44 9.95
C ILE A 38 -1.08 9.00 10.23
N GLU A 39 -2.02 8.46 9.47
CA GLU A 39 -2.48 7.09 9.69
C GLU A 39 -1.37 6.07 9.43
N PHE A 40 -0.41 6.40 8.58
CA PHE A 40 0.72 5.51 8.31
C PHE A 40 1.65 5.33 9.51
N ALA A 41 1.51 6.16 10.54
CA ALA A 41 2.26 6.02 11.79
C ALA A 41 1.55 5.08 12.78
N ASN A 42 0.32 4.68 12.49
CA ASN A 42 -0.46 3.79 13.35
C ASN A 42 -0.17 2.33 13.01
N GLU A 43 0.32 1.57 14.00
CA GLU A 43 0.68 0.16 13.79
C GLU A 43 -0.50 -0.70 13.35
N ASP A 44 -1.66 -0.47 13.92
CA ASP A 44 -2.85 -1.25 13.57
C ASP A 44 -3.25 -0.98 12.12
N PHE A 45 -3.16 0.26 11.69
CA PHE A 45 -3.45 0.64 10.31
C PHE A 45 -2.45 -0.05 9.36
N VAL A 46 -1.18 -0.03 9.71
CA VAL A 46 -0.13 -0.65 8.89
C VAL A 46 -0.34 -2.15 8.77
N LYS A 47 -0.72 -2.81 9.86
CA LYS A 47 -1.03 -4.25 9.84
C LYS A 47 -2.21 -4.56 8.93
N LEU A 48 -3.27 -3.76 9.03
CA LEU A 48 -4.44 -3.94 8.19
C LEU A 48 -4.10 -3.70 6.72
N LEU A 49 -3.31 -2.68 6.45
CA LEU A 49 -2.86 -2.36 5.11
C LEU A 49 -2.04 -3.52 4.52
N LYS A 50 -1.17 -4.10 5.32
CA LYS A 50 -0.37 -5.24 4.90
C LYS A 50 -1.26 -6.43 4.51
N GLU A 51 -2.28 -6.72 5.30
CA GLU A 51 -3.21 -7.80 5.01
C GLU A 51 -3.99 -7.54 3.72
N LYS A 52 -4.49 -6.33 3.55
CA LYS A 52 -5.28 -5.97 2.37
C LYS A 52 -4.44 -5.95 1.10
N SER A 53 -3.18 -5.57 1.19
CA SER A 53 -2.29 -5.52 0.03
C SER A 53 -1.64 -6.85 -0.31
N LYS A 54 -1.70 -7.82 0.58
CA LYS A 54 -1.06 -9.13 0.39
C LYS A 54 -1.48 -9.80 -0.91
N LYS A 55 -2.77 -9.79 -1.21
CA LYS A 55 -3.31 -10.42 -2.41
C LYS A 55 -2.73 -9.80 -3.67
N ASP A 56 -2.68 -8.48 -3.71
CA ASP A 56 -2.11 -7.75 -4.85
C ASP A 56 -0.61 -8.00 -4.96
N PHE A 57 0.07 -8.05 -3.82
CA PHE A 57 1.50 -8.32 -3.78
C PHE A 57 1.82 -9.72 -4.33
N ILE A 58 1.05 -10.71 -3.94
CA ILE A 58 1.21 -12.09 -4.42
C ILE A 58 0.99 -12.15 -5.93
N ASN A 59 -0.01 -11.43 -6.44
CA ASN A 59 -0.28 -11.39 -7.87
C ASN A 59 0.91 -10.82 -8.67
N ILE A 60 1.61 -9.84 -8.12
CA ILE A 60 2.82 -9.32 -8.75
C ILE A 60 3.89 -10.39 -8.83
N LYS A 61 4.11 -11.13 -7.73
CA LYS A 61 5.17 -12.14 -7.66
C LYS A 61 4.91 -13.35 -8.53
N VAL A 62 3.65 -13.68 -8.73
CA VAL A 62 3.28 -14.90 -9.47
C VAL A 62 3.32 -14.68 -10.98
N LYS A 63 3.35 -13.43 -11.41
CA LYS A 63 3.56 -13.16 -12.82
C LYS A 63 4.97 -13.52 -13.24
#